data_e3eaa94b86566034a793d49cbbe775c3
#
_entry.id   e3eaa94b86566034a793d49cbbe775c3
#
_cell.length_a   1.000
_cell.length_b   1.000
_cell.length_c   1.000
_cell.angle_alpha   90.00
_cell.angle_beta   90.00
_cell.angle_gamma   90.00
#
_symmetry.space_group_name_H-M   'P 1'
#
loop_
_entity.id
_entity.type
_entity.pdbx_description
1 polymer ?
#
loop_
_entity_poly.entity_id
_entity_poly.type
_entity_poly.pdbx_seq_one_letter_code
_entity_poly.pdbx_strand_id
1 'polypeptide(L)'
;MRRMKRGFFLLFLVVFFVYGFSSYFLIHYKVQKNDTLYSISLNFGISPSLLLDWNPGLDPHSLRVGQEIVIPQPPGYLYTVKKGDTLDAIAKRFFTTATFIKEANQLKSYTIYAGQKLFIPESIIGKAFNDEKFFIWPVYGVISSGFGWRIHPITGKYSFHSGVDISAPEGTPIFAAESGVVEFAGKNGGYGLMIKIKSASYEHIYGHLSQIDVYEGQYVKKGQIIGRVGNTGLSTGPHLHFEVRVNQKAVNPINYLPNQIWVLKKELIGTGGE
;
A
#
# COMPACT_ATOMS: atom_id res chain seq x y z
N MET A 1 9.72 20.98 -33.40
CA MET A 1 8.38 20.76 -32.81
C MET A 1 7.99 19.29 -32.99
N ARG A 2 8.23 18.43 -32.01
CA ARG A 2 7.75 17.01 -31.99
C ARG A 2 6.49 16.91 -31.15
N ARG A 3 5.37 16.63 -31.80
CA ARG A 3 4.06 16.38 -31.18
C ARG A 3 4.15 15.15 -30.27
N MET A 4 3.93 15.34 -28.98
CA MET A 4 3.63 14.27 -28.04
C MET A 4 2.30 13.63 -28.45
N LYS A 5 2.34 12.36 -28.85
CA LYS A 5 1.15 11.54 -29.05
C LYS A 5 0.54 11.26 -27.68
N ARG A 6 -0.58 11.89 -27.37
CA ARG A 6 -1.47 11.54 -26.27
C ARG A 6 -1.98 10.13 -26.55
N GLY A 7 -1.64 9.20 -25.65
CA GLY A 7 -2.16 7.85 -25.68
C GLY A 7 -3.67 7.85 -25.56
N PHE A 8 -4.31 7.16 -26.47
CA PHE A 8 -5.75 6.94 -26.53
C PHE A 8 -6.23 6.21 -25.27
N PHE A 9 -7.08 6.83 -24.50
CA PHE A 9 -7.91 6.20 -23.48
C PHE A 9 -8.88 5.25 -24.18
N LEU A 10 -8.69 3.96 -24.02
CA LEU A 10 -9.60 2.97 -24.58
C LEU A 10 -10.85 2.85 -23.70
N LEU A 11 -11.97 2.95 -24.35
CA LEU A 11 -13.35 2.94 -23.97
C LEU A 11 -13.68 2.02 -22.79
N PHE A 12 -14.17 2.60 -21.70
CA PHE A 12 -14.70 1.88 -20.56
C PHE A 12 -16.13 1.46 -20.83
N LEU A 13 -16.41 0.17 -20.75
CA LEU A 13 -17.79 -0.31 -20.63
C LEU A 13 -18.22 -0.11 -19.16
N VAL A 14 -18.93 0.98 -18.89
CA VAL A 14 -19.54 1.22 -17.58
C VAL A 14 -20.83 0.42 -17.53
N VAL A 15 -20.83 -0.68 -16.83
CA VAL A 15 -22.07 -1.43 -16.55
C VAL A 15 -22.71 -0.83 -15.30
N PHE A 16 -23.76 -0.05 -15.48
CA PHE A 16 -24.60 0.42 -14.39
C PHE A 16 -25.45 -0.74 -13.87
N PHE A 17 -25.07 -1.32 -12.73
CA PHE A 17 -25.98 -2.15 -11.96
C PHE A 17 -26.85 -1.24 -11.07
N VAL A 18 -28.03 -0.89 -11.56
CA VAL A 18 -29.05 -0.22 -10.76
C VAL A 18 -29.80 -1.29 -9.96
N TYR A 19 -29.23 -1.72 -8.88
CA TYR A 19 -29.96 -2.33 -7.78
C TYR A 19 -29.91 -1.33 -6.62
N GLY A 20 -31.00 -0.64 -6.33
CA GLY A 20 -31.45 0.07 -5.13
C GLY A 20 -30.44 0.48 -4.05
N PHE A 21 -29.18 0.53 -4.29
CA PHE A 21 -28.09 0.79 -3.36
C PHE A 21 -27.08 1.76 -3.96
N SER A 22 -26.90 2.85 -3.25
CA SER A 22 -25.70 3.69 -3.24
C SER A 22 -24.89 3.78 -4.54
N SER A 23 -24.61 4.98 -4.94
CA SER A 23 -23.89 5.37 -6.17
C SER A 23 -22.42 4.91 -6.24
N TYR A 24 -22.15 3.64 -6.19
CA TYR A 24 -20.86 3.10 -6.62
C TYR A 24 -21.01 2.33 -7.94
N PHE A 25 -19.96 2.34 -8.75
CA PHE A 25 -19.88 1.55 -9.99
C PHE A 25 -18.56 0.78 -10.02
N LEU A 26 -18.53 -0.27 -10.83
CA LEU A 26 -17.35 -1.11 -10.98
C LEU A 26 -16.64 -0.77 -12.30
N ILE A 27 -15.33 -0.51 -12.22
CA ILE A 27 -14.48 -0.39 -13.39
C ILE A 27 -13.84 -1.75 -13.64
N HIS A 28 -14.02 -2.29 -14.84
CA HIS A 28 -13.31 -3.46 -15.34
C HIS A 28 -12.03 -2.99 -16.03
N TYR A 29 -10.92 -3.04 -15.30
CA TYR A 29 -9.63 -2.56 -15.78
C TYR A 29 -8.81 -3.71 -16.33
N LYS A 30 -8.25 -3.54 -17.54
CA LYS A 30 -7.29 -4.48 -18.12
C LYS A 30 -5.88 -4.02 -17.81
N VAL A 31 -5.14 -4.86 -17.09
CA VAL A 31 -3.75 -4.63 -16.70
C VAL A 31 -2.90 -4.31 -17.93
N GLN A 32 -2.17 -3.22 -17.88
CA GLN A 32 -1.28 -2.74 -18.94
C GLN A 32 0.16 -3.19 -18.68
N LYS A 33 1.01 -3.04 -19.71
CA LYS A 33 2.45 -3.29 -19.56
C LYS A 33 3.03 -2.34 -18.50
N ASN A 34 3.81 -2.88 -17.58
CA ASN A 34 4.41 -2.21 -16.41
C ASN A 34 3.43 -1.82 -15.29
N ASP A 35 2.17 -2.25 -15.35
CA ASP A 35 1.29 -2.10 -14.22
C ASP A 35 1.74 -3.00 -13.07
N THR A 36 1.58 -2.46 -11.87
CA THR A 36 1.66 -3.18 -10.62
C THR A 36 0.35 -2.97 -9.86
N LEU A 37 0.01 -3.86 -8.94
CA LEU A 37 -1.15 -3.66 -8.09
C LEU A 37 -1.12 -2.27 -7.45
N TYR A 38 0.07 -1.82 -7.07
CA TYR A 38 0.28 -0.53 -6.44
C TYR A 38 0.05 0.65 -7.40
N SER A 39 0.62 0.62 -8.61
CA SER A 39 0.40 1.70 -9.58
C SER A 39 -1.07 1.83 -9.96
N ILE A 40 -1.78 0.70 -10.09
CA ILE A 40 -3.22 0.69 -10.32
C ILE A 40 -3.97 1.28 -9.13
N SER A 41 -3.60 0.87 -7.91
CA SER A 41 -4.19 1.40 -6.67
C SER A 41 -4.05 2.92 -6.58
N LEU A 42 -2.86 3.46 -6.88
CA LEU A 42 -2.62 4.90 -6.91
C LEU A 42 -3.46 5.60 -7.98
N ASN A 43 -3.49 5.05 -9.20
CA ASN A 43 -4.20 5.66 -10.32
C ASN A 43 -5.71 5.78 -10.07
N PHE A 44 -6.28 4.84 -9.32
CA PHE A 44 -7.71 4.80 -9.02
C PHE A 44 -8.04 5.27 -7.59
N GLY A 45 -7.05 5.71 -6.81
CA GLY A 45 -7.26 6.19 -5.43
C GLY A 45 -7.86 5.13 -4.51
N ILE A 46 -7.53 3.87 -4.71
CA ILE A 46 -8.01 2.72 -3.94
C ILE A 46 -6.84 2.08 -3.21
N SER A 47 -7.05 1.58 -1.97
CA SER A 47 -5.98 0.83 -1.30
C SER A 47 -5.73 -0.52 -1.99
N PRO A 48 -4.48 -1.00 -1.98
CA PRO A 48 -4.15 -2.32 -2.51
C PRO A 48 -4.91 -3.46 -1.85
N SER A 49 -5.13 -3.36 -0.53
CA SER A 49 -5.90 -4.37 0.20
C SER A 49 -7.34 -4.43 -0.29
N LEU A 50 -7.97 -3.27 -0.49
CA LEU A 50 -9.31 -3.20 -1.01
C LEU A 50 -9.38 -3.73 -2.46
N LEU A 51 -8.37 -3.42 -3.28
CA LEU A 51 -8.28 -3.95 -4.64
C LEU A 51 -8.19 -5.49 -4.63
N LEU A 52 -7.45 -6.08 -3.69
CA LEU A 52 -7.40 -7.54 -3.50
C LEU A 52 -8.72 -8.11 -2.97
N ASP A 53 -9.40 -7.43 -2.07
CA ASP A 53 -10.68 -7.88 -1.53
C ASP A 53 -11.78 -7.93 -2.62
N TRP A 54 -11.72 -7.02 -3.59
CA TRP A 54 -12.62 -7.01 -4.76
C TRP A 54 -12.19 -7.99 -5.86
N ASN A 55 -10.97 -8.53 -5.80
CA ASN A 55 -10.41 -9.47 -6.77
C ASN A 55 -9.86 -10.72 -6.07
N PRO A 56 -10.72 -11.56 -5.49
CA PRO A 56 -10.29 -12.76 -4.77
C PRO A 56 -9.50 -13.69 -5.69
N GLY A 57 -8.30 -14.11 -5.25
CA GLY A 57 -7.39 -14.95 -6.04
C GLY A 57 -6.40 -14.17 -6.91
N LEU A 58 -6.45 -12.83 -6.89
CA LEU A 58 -5.42 -12.02 -7.52
C LEU A 58 -4.09 -12.14 -6.78
N ASP A 59 -3.03 -12.52 -7.50
CA ASP A 59 -1.66 -12.50 -6.96
C ASP A 59 -1.07 -11.08 -7.13
N PRO A 60 -0.78 -10.36 -6.02
CA PRO A 60 -0.26 -9.00 -6.09
C PRO A 60 1.13 -8.90 -6.73
N HIS A 61 1.86 -10.02 -6.80
CA HIS A 61 3.23 -10.08 -7.32
C HIS A 61 3.29 -10.58 -8.77
N SER A 62 2.16 -11.01 -9.34
CA SER A 62 2.13 -11.69 -10.65
C SER A 62 0.96 -11.22 -11.51
N LEU A 63 0.85 -9.89 -11.71
CA LEU A 63 -0.14 -9.35 -12.64
C LEU A 63 0.26 -9.63 -14.09
N ARG A 64 -0.70 -10.07 -14.91
CA ARG A 64 -0.47 -10.35 -16.32
C ARG A 64 -1.08 -9.24 -17.19
N VAL A 65 -0.36 -8.80 -18.21
CA VAL A 65 -0.90 -7.86 -19.21
C VAL A 65 -2.16 -8.44 -19.83
N GLY A 66 -3.23 -7.62 -19.85
CA GLY A 66 -4.55 -8.04 -20.34
C GLY A 66 -5.44 -8.73 -19.29
N GLN A 67 -4.90 -9.06 -18.11
CA GLN A 67 -5.70 -9.55 -16.99
C GLN A 67 -6.73 -8.50 -16.59
N GLU A 68 -7.98 -8.93 -16.39
CA GLU A 68 -9.05 -8.06 -15.95
C GLU A 68 -9.10 -8.02 -14.42
N ILE A 69 -9.19 -6.81 -13.87
CA ILE A 69 -9.40 -6.57 -12.44
C ILE A 69 -10.58 -5.62 -12.23
N VAL A 70 -11.31 -5.85 -11.15
CA VAL A 70 -12.49 -5.07 -10.78
C VAL A 70 -12.10 -4.00 -9.76
N ILE A 71 -12.47 -2.76 -10.02
CA ILE A 71 -12.13 -1.60 -9.20
C ILE A 71 -13.42 -0.86 -8.84
N PRO A 72 -13.82 -0.81 -7.55
CA PRO A 72 -14.99 -0.06 -7.12
C PRO A 72 -14.71 1.46 -7.16
N GLN A 73 -15.71 2.24 -7.59
CA GLN A 73 -15.66 3.69 -7.58
C GLN A 73 -16.97 4.29 -7.04
N PRO A 74 -16.91 5.14 -6.01
CA PRO A 74 -15.71 5.47 -5.23
C PRO A 74 -15.14 4.23 -4.50
N PRO A 75 -13.88 4.27 -4.06
CA PRO A 75 -13.29 3.17 -3.28
C PRO A 75 -14.11 2.87 -2.02
N GLY A 76 -14.35 1.61 -1.73
CA GLY A 76 -15.10 1.22 -0.55
C GLY A 76 -15.34 -0.29 -0.43
N TYR A 77 -15.82 -0.70 0.75
CA TYR A 77 -16.11 -2.09 1.09
C TYR A 77 -17.61 -2.37 1.00
N LEU A 78 -17.97 -3.56 0.56
CA LEU A 78 -19.34 -4.05 0.70
C LEU A 78 -19.43 -4.88 1.99
N TYR A 79 -20.07 -4.33 3.01
CA TYR A 79 -20.22 -4.95 4.32
C TYR A 79 -21.63 -5.48 4.54
N THR A 80 -21.75 -6.73 5.01
CA THR A 80 -23.02 -7.30 5.44
C THR A 80 -23.17 -7.12 6.95
N VAL A 81 -24.16 -6.37 7.37
CA VAL A 81 -24.45 -6.07 8.78
C VAL A 81 -24.71 -7.36 9.55
N LYS A 82 -24.03 -7.53 10.67
CA LYS A 82 -24.20 -8.67 11.59
C LYS A 82 -25.14 -8.29 12.73
N LYS A 83 -25.70 -9.30 13.40
CA LYS A 83 -26.51 -9.10 14.61
C LYS A 83 -25.69 -8.38 15.69
N GLY A 84 -26.21 -7.26 16.19
CA GLY A 84 -25.55 -6.43 17.20
C GLY A 84 -24.67 -5.30 16.64
N ASP A 85 -24.48 -5.22 15.32
CA ASP A 85 -23.77 -4.09 14.72
C ASP A 85 -24.55 -2.78 14.86
N THR A 86 -23.81 -1.70 15.03
CA THR A 86 -24.29 -0.32 14.91
C THR A 86 -23.49 0.42 13.87
N LEU A 87 -24.05 1.48 13.26
CA LEU A 87 -23.29 2.29 12.29
C LEU A 87 -22.02 2.88 12.90
N ASP A 88 -22.04 3.25 14.19
CA ASP A 88 -20.86 3.77 14.88
C ASP A 88 -19.78 2.69 15.08
N ALA A 89 -20.17 1.47 15.43
CA ALA A 89 -19.23 0.35 15.57
C ALA A 89 -18.62 -0.03 14.21
N ILE A 90 -19.43 -0.08 13.15
CA ILE A 90 -18.98 -0.31 11.79
C ILE A 90 -18.03 0.82 11.35
N ALA A 91 -18.43 2.07 11.57
CA ALA A 91 -17.62 3.24 11.23
C ALA A 91 -16.24 3.21 11.91
N LYS A 92 -16.18 2.92 13.21
CA LYS A 92 -14.91 2.74 13.94
C LYS A 92 -14.05 1.63 13.34
N ARG A 93 -14.67 0.49 13.02
CA ARG A 93 -13.98 -0.67 12.43
C ARG A 93 -13.34 -0.35 11.07
N PHE A 94 -14.01 0.49 10.27
CA PHE A 94 -13.56 0.88 8.92
C PHE A 94 -12.93 2.27 8.88
N PHE A 95 -12.58 2.83 10.04
CA PHE A 95 -11.91 4.15 10.15
C PHE A 95 -12.63 5.27 9.39
N THR A 96 -13.97 5.29 9.46
CA THR A 96 -14.85 6.27 8.85
C THR A 96 -15.83 6.85 9.88
N THR A 97 -16.84 7.58 9.44
CA THR A 97 -17.89 8.11 10.33
C THR A 97 -19.25 7.48 10.00
N ALA A 98 -20.10 7.33 11.01
CA ALA A 98 -21.46 6.82 10.80
C ALA A 98 -22.26 7.70 9.85
N THR A 99 -22.04 9.03 9.89
CA THR A 99 -22.64 9.99 8.96
C THR A 99 -22.23 9.70 7.52
N PHE A 100 -20.92 9.43 7.29
CA PHE A 100 -20.42 9.16 5.95
C PHE A 100 -20.95 7.84 5.38
N ILE A 101 -21.07 6.78 6.23
CA ILE A 101 -21.72 5.53 5.83
C ILE A 101 -23.20 5.77 5.50
N LYS A 102 -23.91 6.53 6.37
CA LYS A 102 -25.33 6.88 6.16
C LYS A 102 -25.56 7.57 4.83
N GLU A 103 -24.79 8.60 4.51
CA GLU A 103 -24.87 9.38 3.27
C GLU A 103 -24.55 8.52 2.04
N ALA A 104 -23.45 7.78 2.09
CA ALA A 104 -23.01 6.89 1.01
C ALA A 104 -24.05 5.81 0.66
N ASN A 105 -24.83 5.39 1.64
CA ASN A 105 -25.91 4.39 1.46
C ASN A 105 -27.30 5.01 1.39
N GLN A 106 -27.44 6.34 1.35
CA GLN A 106 -28.72 7.06 1.29
C GLN A 106 -29.71 6.59 2.37
N LEU A 107 -29.18 6.26 3.56
CA LEU A 107 -30.04 5.80 4.67
C LEU A 107 -30.84 6.97 5.25
N LYS A 108 -32.13 6.74 5.47
CA LYS A 108 -33.01 7.73 6.09
C LYS A 108 -32.69 8.00 7.55
N SER A 109 -32.13 7.00 8.25
CA SER A 109 -31.75 7.09 9.66
C SER A 109 -30.45 6.33 9.92
N TYR A 110 -29.96 6.35 11.17
CA TYR A 110 -28.79 5.54 11.60
C TYR A 110 -29.16 4.09 11.94
N THR A 111 -30.45 3.72 11.78
CA THR A 111 -30.90 2.35 12.04
C THR A 111 -30.50 1.43 10.91
N ILE A 112 -29.88 0.30 11.25
CA ILE A 112 -29.45 -0.74 10.32
C ILE A 112 -29.96 -2.11 10.82
N TYR A 113 -30.05 -3.08 9.94
CA TYR A 113 -30.59 -4.39 10.22
C TYR A 113 -29.61 -5.50 9.85
N ALA A 114 -29.60 -6.58 10.63
CA ALA A 114 -28.77 -7.75 10.32
C ALA A 114 -29.13 -8.30 8.93
N GLY A 115 -28.09 -8.62 8.13
CA GLY A 115 -28.22 -9.03 6.73
C GLY A 115 -28.26 -7.88 5.72
N GLN A 116 -28.43 -6.64 6.17
CA GLN A 116 -28.37 -5.47 5.30
C GLN A 116 -26.96 -5.32 4.72
N LYS A 117 -26.86 -5.06 3.42
CA LYS A 117 -25.58 -4.74 2.77
C LYS A 117 -25.36 -3.24 2.80
N LEU A 118 -24.21 -2.83 3.27
CA LEU A 118 -23.79 -1.43 3.32
C LEU A 118 -22.51 -1.26 2.50
N PHE A 119 -22.50 -0.25 1.65
CA PHE A 119 -21.28 0.26 1.06
C PHE A 119 -20.57 1.15 2.09
N ILE A 120 -19.35 0.79 2.47
CA ILE A 120 -18.52 1.53 3.40
C ILE A 120 -17.44 2.26 2.60
N PRO A 121 -17.59 3.57 2.36
CA PRO A 121 -16.59 4.32 1.62
C PRO A 121 -15.23 4.29 2.31
N GLU A 122 -14.18 4.13 1.52
CA GLU A 122 -12.80 4.20 2.00
C GLU A 122 -12.39 5.67 2.20
N SER A 123 -12.84 6.27 3.30
CA SER A 123 -12.73 7.72 3.51
C SER A 123 -11.35 8.24 3.90
N ILE A 124 -10.48 7.37 4.43
CA ILE A 124 -9.20 7.78 5.00
C ILE A 124 -8.02 7.48 4.08
N ILE A 125 -8.10 6.42 3.28
CA ILE A 125 -6.99 6.00 2.43
C ILE A 125 -6.86 6.90 1.21
N GLY A 126 -7.96 7.36 0.62
CA GLY A 126 -7.94 8.39 -0.43
C GLY A 126 -7.31 9.72 0.03
N LYS A 127 -7.51 10.10 1.30
CA LYS A 127 -6.82 11.25 1.91
C LYS A 127 -5.34 10.96 2.15
N ALA A 128 -4.97 9.75 2.59
CA ALA A 128 -3.57 9.40 2.82
C ALA A 128 -2.75 9.34 1.51
N PHE A 129 -3.36 8.91 0.41
CA PHE A 129 -2.71 8.95 -0.90
C PHE A 129 -2.61 10.37 -1.50
N ASN A 130 -3.54 11.26 -1.18
CA ASN A 130 -3.55 12.65 -1.63
C ASN A 130 -2.99 13.63 -0.60
N ASP A 131 -2.74 13.20 0.65
CA ASP A 131 -2.12 14.04 1.66
C ASP A 131 -0.61 14.04 1.43
N GLU A 132 -0.08 15.18 0.99
CA GLU A 132 1.36 15.39 0.77
C GLU A 132 2.21 15.13 2.02
N LYS A 133 1.58 14.99 3.19
CA LYS A 133 2.23 14.79 4.49
C LYS A 133 2.56 13.32 4.81
N PHE A 134 1.97 12.35 4.11
CA PHE A 134 2.20 10.94 4.41
C PHE A 134 3.03 10.26 3.32
N PHE A 135 4.02 9.46 3.76
CA PHE A 135 4.73 8.55 2.88
C PHE A 135 3.82 7.40 2.47
N ILE A 136 4.22 6.69 1.42
CA ILE A 136 3.58 5.43 1.07
C ILE A 136 4.44 4.27 1.53
N TRP A 137 3.82 3.09 1.68
CA TRP A 137 4.57 1.86 1.92
C TRP A 137 5.48 1.56 0.75
N PRO A 138 6.81 1.36 1.01
CA PRO A 138 7.78 1.19 -0.06
C PRO A 138 7.72 -0.20 -0.71
N VAL A 139 7.10 -1.17 -0.05
CA VAL A 139 6.94 -2.53 -0.56
C VAL A 139 5.70 -3.20 0.06
N TYR A 140 5.10 -4.14 -0.67
CA TYR A 140 4.09 -5.04 -0.12
C TYR A 140 4.77 -6.18 0.60
N GLY A 141 4.43 -6.38 1.87
CA GLY A 141 5.05 -7.42 2.67
C GLY A 141 4.56 -7.42 4.11
N VAL A 142 5.18 -8.22 4.95
CA VAL A 142 4.89 -8.33 6.37
C VAL A 142 6.03 -7.71 7.16
N ILE A 143 5.73 -6.83 8.14
CA ILE A 143 6.75 -6.32 9.04
C ILE A 143 7.33 -7.50 9.81
N SER A 144 8.57 -7.83 9.54
CA SER A 144 9.30 -8.91 10.20
C SER A 144 10.14 -8.43 11.38
N SER A 145 10.52 -7.13 11.38
CA SER A 145 11.22 -6.52 12.49
C SER A 145 10.97 -5.03 12.61
N GLY A 146 10.70 -4.57 13.82
CA GLY A 146 10.40 -3.17 14.12
C GLY A 146 11.64 -2.31 14.37
N PHE A 147 11.43 -0.99 14.43
CA PHE A 147 12.41 0.02 14.80
C PHE A 147 12.72 -0.04 16.30
N GLY A 148 13.98 0.19 16.69
CA GLY A 148 14.39 0.35 18.08
C GLY A 148 15.39 -0.71 18.55
N TRP A 149 15.62 -0.77 19.86
CA TRP A 149 16.58 -1.67 20.47
C TRP A 149 16.09 -3.11 20.45
N ARG A 150 16.91 -4.03 19.92
CA ARG A 150 16.59 -5.46 19.81
C ARG A 150 17.86 -6.32 19.83
N ILE A 151 17.70 -7.61 20.05
CA ILE A 151 18.78 -8.58 19.80
C ILE A 151 18.91 -8.72 18.28
N HIS A 152 20.12 -8.47 17.78
CA HIS A 152 20.41 -8.58 16.34
C HIS A 152 20.35 -10.05 15.89
N PRO A 153 19.55 -10.38 14.86
CA PRO A 153 19.27 -11.79 14.51
C PRO A 153 20.50 -12.56 14.03
N ILE A 154 21.53 -11.88 13.50
CA ILE A 154 22.75 -12.52 12.99
C ILE A 154 23.84 -12.54 14.07
N THR A 155 24.04 -11.42 14.77
CA THR A 155 25.19 -11.30 15.72
C THR A 155 24.85 -11.70 17.14
N GLY A 156 23.57 -11.84 17.48
CA GLY A 156 23.09 -12.11 18.84
C GLY A 156 23.33 -10.97 19.85
N LYS A 157 23.87 -9.83 19.40
CA LYS A 157 24.16 -8.68 20.26
C LYS A 157 22.97 -7.73 20.35
N TYR A 158 22.82 -7.08 21.51
CA TYR A 158 21.85 -6.01 21.67
C TYR A 158 22.27 -4.80 20.82
N SER A 159 21.44 -4.39 19.90
CA SER A 159 21.74 -3.33 18.93
C SER A 159 20.48 -2.54 18.55
N PHE A 160 20.70 -1.33 18.11
CA PHE A 160 19.63 -0.44 17.66
C PHE A 160 19.31 -0.71 16.17
N HIS A 161 18.04 -0.97 15.86
CA HIS A 161 17.54 -1.11 14.51
C HIS A 161 17.00 0.23 14.03
N SER A 162 17.66 0.83 13.04
CA SER A 162 17.39 2.18 12.54
C SER A 162 16.20 2.29 11.58
N GLY A 163 15.54 1.16 11.26
CA GLY A 163 14.43 1.11 10.33
C GLY A 163 13.40 0.06 10.71
N VAL A 164 12.62 -0.34 9.72
CA VAL A 164 11.74 -1.51 9.77
C VAL A 164 12.12 -2.48 8.67
N ASP A 165 12.06 -3.77 8.98
CA ASP A 165 12.27 -4.82 8.00
C ASP A 165 10.92 -5.32 7.52
N ILE A 166 10.72 -5.34 6.19
CA ILE A 166 9.48 -5.76 5.55
C ILE A 166 9.78 -6.97 4.68
N SER A 167 9.41 -8.16 5.16
CA SER A 167 9.57 -9.41 4.42
C SER A 167 8.68 -9.45 3.20
N ALA A 168 9.28 -9.71 2.05
CA ALA A 168 8.61 -9.92 0.77
C ALA A 168 9.46 -10.84 -0.11
N PRO A 169 8.88 -11.54 -1.10
CA PRO A 169 9.64 -12.36 -2.03
C PRO A 169 10.74 -11.57 -2.74
N GLU A 170 11.88 -12.19 -3.00
CA GLU A 170 12.94 -11.59 -3.79
C GLU A 170 12.41 -11.18 -5.18
N GLY A 171 12.84 -10.02 -5.68
CA GLY A 171 12.34 -9.46 -6.94
C GLY A 171 11.06 -8.64 -6.82
N THR A 172 10.40 -8.60 -5.65
CA THR A 172 9.24 -7.74 -5.41
C THR A 172 9.61 -6.27 -5.66
N PRO A 173 8.80 -5.52 -6.44
CA PRO A 173 9.06 -4.10 -6.69
C PRO A 173 9.11 -3.26 -5.41
N ILE A 174 10.10 -2.35 -5.34
CA ILE A 174 10.24 -1.35 -4.30
C ILE A 174 9.88 0.00 -4.89
N PHE A 175 9.08 0.76 -4.15
CA PHE A 175 8.57 2.07 -4.56
C PHE A 175 9.20 3.19 -3.73
N ALA A 176 9.42 4.35 -4.35
CA ALA A 176 9.80 5.55 -3.62
C ALA A 176 8.68 5.95 -2.66
N ALA A 177 8.95 5.96 -1.36
CA ALA A 177 7.99 6.31 -0.32
C ALA A 177 7.51 7.76 -0.42
N GLU A 178 8.35 8.62 -0.97
CA GLU A 178 8.10 10.03 -1.27
C GLU A 178 8.89 10.47 -2.50
N SER A 179 8.47 11.58 -3.13
CA SER A 179 9.21 12.21 -4.23
C SER A 179 10.51 12.83 -3.71
N GLY A 180 11.59 12.70 -4.46
CA GLY A 180 12.88 13.27 -4.05
C GLY A 180 13.99 13.01 -5.05
N VAL A 181 15.21 13.38 -4.67
CA VAL A 181 16.42 13.15 -5.47
C VAL A 181 17.19 11.97 -4.88
N VAL A 182 17.61 11.04 -5.73
CA VAL A 182 18.47 9.92 -5.35
C VAL A 182 19.86 10.48 -4.98
N GLU A 183 20.21 10.42 -3.70
CA GLU A 183 21.53 10.84 -3.20
C GLU A 183 22.57 9.72 -3.27
N PHE A 184 22.11 8.47 -3.28
CA PHE A 184 22.98 7.30 -3.38
C PHE A 184 22.23 6.12 -4.01
N ALA A 185 22.91 5.40 -4.89
CA ALA A 185 22.39 4.18 -5.52
C ALA A 185 23.54 3.22 -5.79
N GLY A 186 23.76 2.20 -4.91
CA GLY A 186 24.91 1.32 -5.02
C GLY A 186 25.07 0.37 -3.85
N LYS A 187 26.24 -0.28 -3.74
CA LYS A 187 26.60 -1.18 -2.64
C LYS A 187 27.11 -0.40 -1.43
N ASN A 188 26.56 -0.64 -0.26
CA ASN A 188 26.96 0.05 0.98
C ASN A 188 26.97 -0.89 2.19
N GLY A 189 28.11 -1.46 2.47
CA GLY A 189 28.40 -2.24 3.68
C GLY A 189 27.31 -3.25 4.05
N GLY A 190 26.81 -3.16 5.28
CA GLY A 190 25.76 -4.04 5.81
C GLY A 190 24.42 -3.92 5.10
N TYR A 191 24.10 -2.77 4.50
CA TYR A 191 22.87 -2.58 3.71
C TYR A 191 22.85 -3.36 2.40
N GLY A 192 23.99 -3.88 1.93
CA GLY A 192 24.08 -4.52 0.62
C GLY A 192 23.88 -3.52 -0.53
N LEU A 193 23.05 -3.85 -1.51
CA LEU A 193 22.57 -2.88 -2.50
C LEU A 193 21.55 -1.96 -1.83
N MET A 194 21.74 -0.66 -1.97
CA MET A 194 21.02 0.36 -1.23
C MET A 194 20.69 1.56 -2.12
N ILE A 195 19.54 2.15 -1.87
CA ILE A 195 19.15 3.45 -2.42
C ILE A 195 18.92 4.40 -1.24
N LYS A 196 19.37 5.65 -1.39
CA LYS A 196 19.03 6.76 -0.50
C LYS A 196 18.40 7.86 -1.30
N ILE A 197 17.19 8.27 -0.90
CA ILE A 197 16.44 9.36 -1.52
C ILE A 197 16.30 10.48 -0.51
N LYS A 198 16.59 11.71 -0.95
CA LYS A 198 16.37 12.93 -0.16
C LYS A 198 15.16 13.67 -0.68
N SER A 199 14.23 13.95 0.23
CA SER A 199 13.05 14.77 0.00
C SER A 199 12.98 15.84 1.08
N ALA A 200 12.87 17.11 0.71
CA ALA A 200 12.72 18.24 1.65
C ALA A 200 13.48 18.04 2.99
N SER A 201 12.78 17.65 4.06
CA SER A 201 13.31 17.44 5.41
C SER A 201 13.62 15.98 5.75
N TYR A 202 13.40 15.04 4.80
CA TYR A 202 13.50 13.60 5.04
C TYR A 202 14.54 12.95 4.15
N GLU A 203 15.14 11.89 4.67
CA GLU A 203 15.93 10.93 3.91
C GLU A 203 15.27 9.56 4.06
N HIS A 204 15.13 8.84 2.95
CA HIS A 204 14.58 7.50 2.89
C HIS A 204 15.68 6.55 2.45
N ILE A 205 15.92 5.49 3.22
CA ILE A 205 16.93 4.46 2.93
C ILE A 205 16.22 3.15 2.63
N TYR A 206 16.63 2.52 1.55
CA TYR A 206 16.13 1.23 1.06
C TYR A 206 17.31 0.28 0.97
N GLY A 207 17.38 -0.72 1.84
CA GLY A 207 18.48 -1.67 1.93
C GLY A 207 18.12 -3.09 1.53
N HIS A 208 19.14 -3.93 1.33
CA HIS A 208 19.10 -5.35 0.98
C HIS A 208 18.50 -5.66 -0.40
N LEU A 209 18.57 -4.70 -1.35
CA LEU A 209 18.02 -4.84 -2.68
C LEU A 209 18.72 -5.95 -3.47
N SER A 210 17.99 -6.57 -4.42
CA SER A 210 18.56 -7.44 -5.47
C SER A 210 18.91 -6.65 -6.73
N GLN A 211 18.18 -5.54 -6.97
CA GLN A 211 18.34 -4.70 -8.16
C GLN A 211 18.05 -3.25 -7.83
N ILE A 212 18.79 -2.33 -8.45
CA ILE A 212 18.58 -0.88 -8.42
C ILE A 212 18.14 -0.44 -9.81
N ASP A 213 17.00 0.26 -9.90
CA ASP A 213 16.39 0.71 -11.16
C ASP A 213 16.52 2.24 -11.36
N VAL A 214 17.33 2.91 -10.52
CA VAL A 214 17.56 4.36 -10.53
C VAL A 214 19.05 4.67 -10.37
N TYR A 215 19.44 5.93 -10.61
CA TYR A 215 20.84 6.38 -10.48
C TYR A 215 20.94 7.67 -9.64
N GLU A 216 22.13 7.94 -9.12
CA GLU A 216 22.42 9.14 -8.34
C GLU A 216 22.14 10.43 -9.13
N GLY A 217 21.52 11.41 -8.49
CA GLY A 217 21.06 12.64 -9.10
C GLY A 217 19.69 12.55 -9.77
N GLN A 218 19.13 11.37 -9.96
CA GLN A 218 17.81 11.20 -10.55
C GLN A 218 16.72 11.71 -9.61
N TYR A 219 15.78 12.52 -10.13
CA TYR A 219 14.54 12.82 -9.44
C TYR A 219 13.54 11.69 -9.64
N VAL A 220 12.98 11.18 -8.55
CA VAL A 220 11.94 10.13 -8.54
C VAL A 220 10.65 10.68 -7.95
N LYS A 221 9.53 10.19 -8.46
CA LYS A 221 8.20 10.53 -7.93
C LYS A 221 7.78 9.51 -6.87
N LYS A 222 7.01 9.95 -5.89
CA LYS A 222 6.30 9.09 -4.94
C LYS A 222 5.56 7.97 -5.69
N GLY A 223 5.78 6.71 -5.31
CA GLY A 223 5.21 5.55 -5.98
C GLY A 223 5.94 5.07 -7.24
N GLN A 224 7.01 5.74 -7.66
CA GLN A 224 7.85 5.24 -8.75
C GLN A 224 8.63 4.00 -8.30
N ILE A 225 8.72 2.97 -9.15
CA ILE A 225 9.59 1.82 -8.91
C ILE A 225 11.05 2.30 -8.96
N ILE A 226 11.81 1.95 -7.91
CA ILE A 226 13.22 2.35 -7.73
C ILE A 226 14.17 1.16 -7.65
N GLY A 227 13.66 -0.04 -7.43
CA GLY A 227 14.47 -1.26 -7.31
C GLY A 227 13.63 -2.46 -6.93
N ARG A 228 14.30 -3.53 -6.50
CA ARG A 228 13.67 -4.82 -6.17
C ARG A 228 14.18 -5.35 -4.84
N VAL A 229 13.26 -5.99 -4.08
CA VAL A 229 13.58 -6.71 -2.84
C VAL A 229 14.65 -7.77 -3.11
N GLY A 230 15.61 -7.88 -2.23
CA GLY A 230 16.65 -8.88 -2.30
C GLY A 230 17.03 -9.43 -0.92
N ASN A 231 18.25 -9.97 -0.87
CA ASN A 231 18.85 -10.55 0.33
C ASN A 231 20.35 -10.22 0.38
N THR A 232 20.73 -9.02 -0.08
CA THR A 232 22.13 -8.59 -0.14
C THR A 232 22.59 -7.94 1.18
N GLY A 233 23.90 -7.98 1.46
CA GLY A 233 24.46 -7.43 2.69
C GLY A 233 24.23 -8.30 3.93
N LEU A 234 24.00 -7.67 5.08
CA LEU A 234 23.74 -8.36 6.37
C LEU A 234 22.24 -8.66 6.49
N SER A 235 21.80 -9.70 5.83
CA SER A 235 20.41 -10.13 5.77
C SER A 235 20.27 -11.62 6.05
N THR A 236 19.19 -12.06 6.69
CA THR A 236 18.85 -13.45 6.99
C THR A 236 17.89 -14.08 6.01
N GLY A 237 17.29 -13.30 5.11
CA GLY A 237 16.33 -13.75 4.12
C GLY A 237 15.74 -12.56 3.35
N PRO A 238 14.99 -12.79 2.27
CA PRO A 238 14.47 -11.72 1.42
C PRO A 238 13.57 -10.75 2.18
N HIS A 239 13.98 -9.49 2.24
CA HIS A 239 13.22 -8.40 2.85
C HIS A 239 13.73 -7.03 2.36
N LEU A 240 12.92 -6.00 2.53
CA LEU A 240 13.34 -4.60 2.44
C LEU A 240 13.65 -4.09 3.84
N HIS A 241 14.85 -3.57 4.07
CA HIS A 241 15.14 -2.71 5.20
C HIS A 241 14.81 -1.27 4.81
N PHE A 242 13.88 -0.63 5.54
CA PHE A 242 13.41 0.73 5.23
C PHE A 242 13.62 1.66 6.41
N GLU A 243 14.32 2.78 6.16
CA GLU A 243 14.52 3.84 7.15
C GLU A 243 13.89 5.15 6.71
N VAL A 244 13.43 5.90 7.69
CA VAL A 244 13.12 7.33 7.60
C VAL A 244 14.07 8.09 8.51
N ARG A 245 14.69 9.14 8.00
CA ARG A 245 15.55 10.02 8.79
C ARG A 245 15.08 11.46 8.70
N VAL A 246 15.12 12.15 9.84
CA VAL A 246 14.87 13.58 9.95
C VAL A 246 16.14 14.23 10.49
N ASN A 247 16.70 15.20 9.77
CA ASN A 247 17.97 15.79 10.13
C ASN A 247 19.06 14.74 10.42
N GLN A 248 19.18 13.74 9.55
CA GLN A 248 20.13 12.62 9.62
C GLN A 248 19.91 11.63 10.80
N LYS A 249 18.90 11.86 11.64
CA LYS A 249 18.56 10.95 12.76
C LYS A 249 17.45 10.00 12.33
N ALA A 250 17.67 8.70 12.52
CA ALA A 250 16.65 7.69 12.26
C ALA A 250 15.45 7.87 13.20
N VAL A 251 14.26 7.81 12.63
CA VAL A 251 12.99 7.87 13.34
C VAL A 251 12.16 6.64 12.98
N ASN A 252 11.19 6.28 13.83
CA ASN A 252 10.36 5.11 13.56
C ASN A 252 9.52 5.33 12.29
N PRO A 253 9.78 4.57 11.19
CA PRO A 253 9.07 4.74 9.93
C PRO A 253 7.56 4.56 10.04
N ILE A 254 7.09 3.73 10.97
CA ILE A 254 5.66 3.45 11.17
C ILE A 254 4.85 4.72 11.49
N ASN A 255 5.48 5.71 12.15
CA ASN A 255 4.82 6.97 12.50
C ASN A 255 4.53 7.86 11.27
N TYR A 256 5.11 7.56 10.12
CA TYR A 256 5.03 8.34 8.88
C TYR A 256 4.35 7.58 7.75
N LEU A 257 4.12 6.29 7.94
CA LEU A 257 3.46 5.42 6.97
C LEU A 257 1.97 5.31 7.29
N PRO A 258 1.11 5.13 6.28
CA PRO A 258 -0.32 4.91 6.51
C PRO A 258 -0.56 3.68 7.39
N ASN A 259 -1.60 3.72 8.22
CA ASN A 259 -1.98 2.57 9.03
C ASN A 259 -2.25 1.36 8.12
N GLN A 260 -1.52 0.26 8.36
CA GLN A 260 -1.67 -0.95 7.57
C GLN A 260 -2.90 -1.75 8.01
N ILE A 261 -3.92 -1.82 7.17
CA ILE A 261 -5.05 -2.72 7.38
C ILE A 261 -4.72 -4.17 6.98
N TRP A 262 -3.72 -4.37 6.11
CA TRP A 262 -3.39 -5.68 5.52
C TRP A 262 -2.38 -6.53 6.30
N VAL A 263 -1.67 -6.00 7.29
CA VAL A 263 -0.77 -6.78 8.17
C VAL A 263 -1.54 -7.61 9.19
N LEU A 264 -2.78 -7.25 9.53
CA LEU A 264 -3.57 -7.91 10.56
C LEU A 264 -4.22 -9.24 10.13
N LYS A 265 -4.14 -9.64 8.86
CA LYS A 265 -4.85 -10.84 8.38
C LYS A 265 -4.21 -12.17 8.81
N LYS A 266 -2.93 -12.19 9.24
CA LYS A 266 -2.26 -13.43 9.66
C LYS A 266 -2.61 -13.86 11.09
N GLU A 267 -3.01 -12.93 11.96
CA GLU A 267 -3.41 -13.25 13.33
C GLU A 267 -4.89 -13.70 13.45
N LEU A 268 -5.71 -13.40 12.43
CA LEU A 268 -7.14 -13.74 12.44
C LEU A 268 -7.46 -15.10 11.77
N ILE A 269 -6.52 -15.77 11.14
CA ILE A 269 -6.71 -17.07 10.47
C ILE A 269 -6.15 -18.24 11.30
N GLY A 270 -5.49 -17.96 12.39
CA GLY A 270 -4.88 -18.99 13.23
C GLY A 270 -5.65 -19.24 14.53
N THR A 271 -6.85 -19.78 14.47
CA THR A 271 -7.46 -20.72 15.46
C THR A 271 -8.89 -21.01 15.01
N GLY A 272 -9.05 -22.02 14.23
CA GLY A 272 -10.31 -22.62 13.83
C GLY A 272 -10.05 -24.01 13.30
N GLY A 273 -9.61 -24.87 14.19
CA GLY A 273 -9.42 -26.28 13.91
C GLY A 273 -9.41 -27.03 15.22
N GLU A 274 -10.59 -27.40 15.68
CA GLU A 274 -10.93 -28.68 16.33
C GLU A 274 -12.45 -28.82 16.23
#